data_4fba0981c92e2220dae7a4c2213bc1bb
#
_entry.id   4fba0981c92e2220dae7a4c2213bc1bb
#
_cell.length_a   1.000
_cell.length_b   1.000
_cell.length_c   1.000
_cell.angle_alpha   90.00
_cell.angle_beta   90.00
_cell.angle_gamma   90.00
#
_symmetry.space_group_name_H-M   'P 1'
#
loop_
_entity.id
_entity.type
_entity.pdbx_description
1 polymer ?
#
loop_
_entity_poly.entity_id
_entity_poly.type
_entity_poly.pdbx_seq_one_letter_code
_entity_poly.pdbx_strand_id
1 'polypeptide(L)'
;MSSFWSRNISLSIFGESHGPAIGIVIDNLPPGEYIDVEKLRQFMARRAPKKDGTTTPRGEKDLPQIMSGLLNDRTTGVPLCAFIQNTDTRSKDYSNLARLPRPGHADYTGAMRYRGFNDVRGGGHFSGRLTAPLCFAGAVCGQILERRGIYTGAHIASVHGISDDAFSRTKVTKEDILEVRGKDFPVRNDAQGEKMKEDIRNASQGGESLGGIIECVTINMPAGVGSPIFEGLENTIAQ
;
A
#
# COMPACT_ATOMS: atom_id res chain seq x y z
N MET A 1 -1.10 17.68 -9.27
CA MET A 1 -0.70 16.47 -10.00
C MET A 1 -0.98 15.27 -9.12
N SER A 2 -1.45 14.18 -9.68
CA SER A 2 -2.13 13.11 -8.95
C SER A 2 -1.22 12.01 -8.39
N SER A 3 0.05 11.95 -8.78
CA SER A 3 0.95 10.82 -8.49
C SER A 3 2.27 11.24 -7.90
N PHE A 4 2.33 12.48 -7.46
CA PHE A 4 3.49 13.09 -6.81
C PHE A 4 3.05 13.66 -5.46
N TRP A 5 3.78 13.27 -4.42
CA TRP A 5 3.68 13.81 -3.07
C TRP A 5 5.06 14.27 -2.64
N SER A 6 5.15 15.43 -2.00
CA SER A 6 6.42 16.00 -1.58
C SER A 6 6.29 16.71 -0.25
N ARG A 7 7.19 16.39 0.64
CA ARG A 7 7.55 17.06 1.89
C ARG A 7 9.08 17.00 2.02
N ASN A 8 9.60 16.58 3.17
CA ASN A 8 11.04 16.33 3.33
C ASN A 8 11.53 15.17 2.44
N ILE A 9 10.66 14.20 2.19
CA ILE A 9 10.83 13.14 1.19
C ILE A 9 9.83 13.40 0.08
N SER A 10 10.18 13.10 -1.17
CA SER A 10 9.26 13.16 -2.30
C SER A 10 9.01 11.78 -2.86
N LEU A 11 7.76 11.52 -3.23
CA LEU A 11 7.32 10.27 -3.87
C LEU A 11 6.71 10.58 -5.22
N SER A 12 7.11 9.84 -6.25
CA SER A 12 6.46 9.85 -7.56
C SER A 12 6.11 8.43 -7.96
N ILE A 13 4.81 8.13 -8.07
CA ILE A 13 4.30 6.83 -8.49
C ILE A 13 3.98 6.90 -9.97
N PHE A 14 4.40 5.88 -10.74
CA PHE A 14 4.19 5.80 -12.18
C PHE A 14 3.71 4.43 -12.62
N GLY A 15 3.25 4.37 -13.87
CA GLY A 15 2.77 3.16 -14.50
C GLY A 15 1.26 2.95 -14.38
N GLU A 16 0.78 1.88 -14.97
CA GLU A 16 -0.63 1.54 -15.12
C GLU A 16 -0.83 0.03 -14.92
N SER A 17 -2.00 -0.35 -14.44
CA SER A 17 -2.30 -1.74 -14.05
C SER A 17 -2.04 -2.78 -15.14
N HIS A 18 -2.26 -2.40 -16.42
CA HIS A 18 -2.06 -3.26 -17.59
C HIS A 18 -0.97 -2.70 -18.52
N GLY A 19 -0.20 -1.72 -18.07
CA GLY A 19 1.04 -1.30 -18.70
C GLY A 19 2.17 -2.32 -18.42
N PRO A 20 3.38 -2.08 -18.93
CA PRO A 20 4.51 -3.01 -18.76
C PRO A 20 4.93 -3.17 -17.30
N ALA A 21 4.86 -2.10 -16.53
CA ALA A 21 5.26 -2.06 -15.13
C ALA A 21 4.55 -0.92 -14.38
N ILE A 22 4.59 -1.00 -13.06
CA ILE A 22 4.29 0.07 -12.13
C ILE A 22 5.53 0.35 -11.29
N GLY A 23 5.72 1.56 -10.79
CA GLY A 23 6.91 1.87 -10.02
C GLY A 23 6.83 3.15 -9.21
N ILE A 24 7.93 3.44 -8.53
CA ILE A 24 8.07 4.60 -7.67
C ILE A 24 9.48 5.18 -7.74
N VAL A 25 9.55 6.49 -7.63
CA VAL A 25 10.78 7.22 -7.30
C VAL A 25 10.61 7.82 -5.92
N ILE A 26 11.57 7.56 -5.04
CA ILE A 26 11.66 8.15 -3.70
C ILE A 26 12.88 9.07 -3.71
N ASP A 27 12.68 10.35 -3.51
CA ASP A 27 13.76 11.34 -3.48
C ASP A 27 13.96 11.89 -2.07
N ASN A 28 15.15 12.44 -1.82
CA ASN A 28 15.58 12.99 -0.53
C ASN A 28 15.68 11.95 0.61
N LEU A 29 15.91 10.68 0.31
CA LEU A 29 16.31 9.74 1.36
C LEU A 29 17.69 10.10 1.90
N PRO A 30 17.90 10.07 3.23
CA PRO A 30 19.24 10.27 3.80
C PRO A 30 20.25 9.27 3.22
N PRO A 31 21.46 9.68 2.84
CA PRO A 31 22.48 8.77 2.37
C PRO A 31 23.01 7.88 3.50
N GLY A 32 23.47 6.67 3.13
CA GLY A 32 24.09 5.72 4.07
C GLY A 32 23.13 4.88 4.91
N GLU A 33 21.81 5.07 4.78
CA GLU A 33 20.83 4.23 5.48
C GLU A 33 20.85 2.79 4.94
N TYR A 34 21.00 1.82 5.83
CA TYR A 34 20.97 0.41 5.47
C TYR A 34 19.55 -0.06 5.15
N ILE A 35 19.36 -0.74 4.05
CA ILE A 35 18.08 -1.34 3.65
C ILE A 35 18.29 -2.85 3.49
N ASP A 36 17.69 -3.61 4.38
CA ASP A 36 17.61 -5.06 4.29
C ASP A 36 16.65 -5.42 3.13
N VAL A 37 17.23 -5.81 2.01
CA VAL A 37 16.46 -6.12 0.79
C VAL A 37 15.60 -7.35 0.97
N GLU A 38 15.99 -8.31 1.82
CA GLU A 38 15.18 -9.50 2.09
C GLU A 38 13.94 -9.16 2.92
N LYS A 39 14.08 -8.34 3.96
CA LYS A 39 12.93 -7.81 4.71
C LYS A 39 12.00 -6.99 3.83
N LEU A 40 12.55 -6.22 2.89
CA LEU A 40 11.76 -5.50 1.92
C LEU A 40 10.94 -6.46 1.05
N ARG A 41 11.55 -7.53 0.53
CA ARG A 41 10.84 -8.56 -0.26
C ARG A 41 9.74 -9.25 0.55
N GLN A 42 10.01 -9.60 1.81
CA GLN A 42 9.02 -10.19 2.71
C GLN A 42 7.84 -9.24 2.95
N PHE A 43 8.12 -7.95 3.13
CA PHE A 43 7.06 -6.95 3.26
C PHE A 43 6.19 -6.86 2.00
N MET A 44 6.81 -6.86 0.82
CA MET A 44 6.10 -6.84 -0.45
C MET A 44 5.28 -8.11 -0.68
N ALA A 45 5.80 -9.28 -0.28
CA ALA A 45 5.10 -10.56 -0.40
C ALA A 45 3.79 -10.59 0.42
N ARG A 46 3.70 -9.87 1.54
CA ARG A 46 2.45 -9.74 2.32
C ARG A 46 1.36 -9.00 1.55
N ARG A 47 1.74 -8.02 0.75
CA ARG A 47 0.81 -7.27 -0.10
C ARG A 47 0.37 -8.07 -1.32
N ALA A 48 1.22 -8.97 -1.84
CA ALA A 48 0.93 -9.74 -3.04
C ALA A 48 -0.38 -10.55 -2.89
N PRO A 49 -1.19 -10.66 -3.95
CA PRO A 49 -2.44 -11.41 -3.91
C PRO A 49 -2.22 -12.88 -3.49
N LYS A 50 -3.09 -13.39 -2.66
CA LYS A 50 -3.10 -14.78 -2.17
C LYS A 50 -4.26 -15.55 -2.76
N LYS A 51 -4.07 -16.85 -2.99
CA LYS A 51 -5.13 -17.74 -3.52
C LYS A 51 -6.00 -18.31 -2.39
N ASP A 52 -6.44 -17.47 -1.44
CA ASP A 52 -7.22 -17.90 -0.27
C ASP A 52 -8.71 -17.44 -0.31
N GLY A 53 -9.10 -16.81 -1.41
CA GLY A 53 -10.47 -16.30 -1.60
C GLY A 53 -10.73 -14.95 -0.93
N THR A 54 -9.77 -14.35 -0.23
CA THR A 54 -9.89 -13.03 0.38
C THR A 54 -9.28 -11.92 -0.47
N THR A 55 -8.56 -12.27 -1.54
CA THR A 55 -7.89 -11.33 -2.44
C THR A 55 -8.24 -11.62 -3.91
N THR A 56 -7.82 -10.71 -4.81
CA THR A 56 -7.97 -10.90 -6.26
C THR A 56 -7.28 -12.18 -6.73
N PRO A 57 -7.82 -12.89 -7.76
CA PRO A 57 -7.22 -14.12 -8.29
C PRO A 57 -5.94 -13.91 -9.11
N ARG A 58 -5.45 -12.68 -9.28
CA ARG A 58 -4.23 -12.37 -10.02
C ARG A 58 -3.00 -13.03 -9.41
N GLY A 59 -2.10 -13.55 -10.26
CA GLY A 59 -0.86 -14.22 -9.85
C GLY A 59 0.37 -13.32 -9.82
N GLU A 60 0.26 -12.09 -9.32
CA GLU A 60 1.37 -11.13 -9.26
C GLU A 60 2.28 -11.40 -8.05
N LYS A 61 3.58 -11.50 -8.30
CA LYS A 61 4.58 -11.76 -7.24
C LYS A 61 5.06 -10.50 -6.51
N ASP A 62 4.75 -9.31 -7.03
CA ASP A 62 5.16 -8.01 -6.49
C ASP A 62 6.66 -7.89 -6.18
N LEU A 63 7.51 -8.48 -7.04
CA LEU A 63 8.96 -8.45 -6.86
C LEU A 63 9.53 -7.12 -7.40
N PRO A 64 10.01 -6.22 -6.52
CA PRO A 64 10.59 -4.96 -6.96
C PRO A 64 11.97 -5.15 -7.57
N GLN A 65 12.25 -4.42 -8.64
CA GLN A 65 13.57 -4.26 -9.24
C GLN A 65 14.05 -2.85 -8.95
N ILE A 66 15.13 -2.74 -8.19
CA ILE A 66 15.73 -1.46 -7.80
C ILE A 66 16.71 -1.04 -8.90
N MET A 67 16.51 0.16 -9.45
CA MET A 67 17.26 0.68 -10.59
C MET A 67 18.33 1.69 -10.19
N SER A 68 18.12 2.43 -9.10
CA SER A 68 19.04 3.45 -8.60
C SER A 68 18.81 3.71 -7.11
N GLY A 69 19.70 4.49 -6.51
CA GLY A 69 19.53 4.97 -5.13
C GLY A 69 19.97 4.00 -4.04
N LEU A 70 20.43 2.78 -4.41
CA LEU A 70 20.95 1.80 -3.48
C LEU A 70 22.28 1.23 -3.97
N LEU A 71 23.27 1.17 -3.10
CA LEU A 71 24.59 0.57 -3.35
C LEU A 71 25.04 -0.19 -2.10
N ASN A 72 25.37 -1.47 -2.26
CA ASN A 72 25.74 -2.37 -1.13
C ASN A 72 24.73 -2.27 0.04
N ASP A 73 23.45 -2.37 -0.31
CA ASP A 73 22.29 -2.27 0.61
C ASP A 73 22.23 -0.94 1.41
N ARG A 74 22.86 0.12 0.93
CA ARG A 74 22.77 1.45 1.52
C ARG A 74 22.25 2.47 0.54
N THR A 75 21.42 3.38 1.05
CA THR A 75 20.95 4.52 0.27
C THR A 75 22.14 5.41 -0.15
N THR A 76 22.14 5.85 -1.39
CA THR A 76 23.22 6.70 -1.93
C THR A 76 22.93 8.19 -1.80
N GLY A 77 21.68 8.57 -1.47
CA GLY A 77 21.24 9.96 -1.43
C GLY A 77 20.71 10.49 -2.77
N VAL A 78 20.95 9.78 -3.89
CA VAL A 78 20.26 10.08 -5.16
C VAL A 78 18.86 9.43 -5.17
N PRO A 79 17.96 9.81 -6.09
CA PRO A 79 16.62 9.21 -6.16
C PRO A 79 16.65 7.68 -6.20
N LEU A 80 15.98 7.04 -5.26
CA LEU A 80 15.77 5.60 -5.25
C LEU A 80 14.61 5.28 -6.17
N CYS A 81 14.91 4.60 -7.28
CA CYS A 81 13.92 4.19 -8.26
C CYS A 81 13.73 2.68 -8.21
N ALA A 82 12.48 2.24 -8.12
CA ALA A 82 12.12 0.83 -8.22
C ALA A 82 10.86 0.64 -9.07
N PHE A 83 10.78 -0.48 -9.78
CA PHE A 83 9.58 -0.87 -10.50
C PHE A 83 9.23 -2.34 -10.29
N ILE A 84 7.97 -2.68 -10.54
CA ILE A 84 7.41 -4.02 -10.45
C ILE A 84 6.78 -4.33 -11.80
N GLN A 85 7.22 -5.40 -12.45
CA GLN A 85 6.65 -5.83 -13.73
C GLN A 85 5.23 -6.34 -13.54
N ASN A 86 4.35 -6.02 -14.47
CA ASN A 86 3.02 -6.60 -14.55
C ASN A 86 3.08 -7.88 -15.37
N THR A 87 2.80 -9.02 -14.76
CA THR A 87 2.93 -10.33 -15.38
C THR A 87 1.59 -11.00 -15.70
N ASP A 88 0.52 -10.60 -15.04
CA ASP A 88 -0.84 -11.14 -15.24
C ASP A 88 -1.80 -10.04 -15.71
N THR A 89 -1.74 -9.73 -17.03
CA THR A 89 -2.57 -8.69 -17.66
C THR A 89 -3.57 -9.31 -18.64
N ARG A 90 -4.88 -9.31 -18.29
CA ARG A 90 -5.97 -9.78 -19.14
C ARG A 90 -6.73 -8.59 -19.73
N SER A 91 -6.13 -7.95 -20.72
CA SER A 91 -6.62 -6.69 -21.28
C SER A 91 -7.96 -6.77 -22.02
N LYS A 92 -8.36 -7.95 -22.50
CA LYS A 92 -9.62 -8.16 -23.27
C LYS A 92 -10.88 -7.90 -22.44
N ASP A 93 -10.82 -8.11 -21.12
CA ASP A 93 -11.96 -7.98 -20.22
C ASP A 93 -12.40 -6.52 -20.00
N TYR A 94 -11.63 -5.56 -20.51
CA TYR A 94 -11.82 -4.11 -20.25
C TYR A 94 -12.19 -3.30 -21.50
N SER A 95 -12.47 -3.95 -22.64
CA SER A 95 -12.74 -3.28 -23.91
C SER A 95 -13.94 -2.32 -23.90
N ASN A 96 -14.91 -2.55 -23.02
CA ASN A 96 -16.13 -1.76 -22.91
C ASN A 96 -16.00 -0.53 -21.97
N LEU A 97 -14.96 -0.47 -21.13
CA LEU A 97 -14.87 0.57 -20.10
C LEU A 97 -14.66 1.99 -20.63
N ALA A 98 -14.12 2.12 -21.83
CA ALA A 98 -14.02 3.42 -22.50
C ALA A 98 -15.40 4.04 -22.81
N ARG A 99 -16.46 3.21 -22.94
CA ARG A 99 -17.83 3.64 -23.25
C ARG A 99 -18.78 3.52 -22.06
N LEU A 100 -18.55 2.52 -21.20
CA LEU A 100 -19.40 2.20 -20.06
C LEU A 100 -18.57 2.20 -18.78
N PRO A 101 -18.37 3.39 -18.17
CA PRO A 101 -17.61 3.50 -16.93
C PRO A 101 -18.31 2.77 -15.79
N ARG A 102 -17.55 2.10 -14.95
CA ARG A 102 -18.06 1.36 -13.78
C ARG A 102 -18.50 2.33 -12.69
N PRO A 103 -19.65 2.11 -12.06
CA PRO A 103 -20.01 2.77 -10.82
C PRO A 103 -18.98 2.47 -9.71
N GLY A 104 -18.71 3.44 -8.85
CA GLY A 104 -17.79 3.26 -7.72
C GLY A 104 -16.29 3.17 -8.09
N HIS A 105 -15.92 3.41 -9.37
CA HIS A 105 -14.55 3.48 -9.84
C HIS A 105 -14.25 4.81 -10.50
N ALA A 106 -12.97 5.15 -10.71
CA ALA A 106 -12.56 6.41 -11.31
C ALA A 106 -12.62 6.44 -12.86
N ASP A 107 -13.31 5.52 -13.50
CA ASP A 107 -13.35 5.40 -14.96
C ASP A 107 -13.88 6.67 -15.62
N TYR A 108 -15.04 7.19 -15.16
CA TYR A 108 -15.65 8.41 -15.70
C TYR A 108 -14.82 9.65 -15.40
N THR A 109 -14.46 9.85 -14.14
CA THR A 109 -13.70 11.04 -13.72
C THR A 109 -12.30 11.04 -14.30
N GLY A 110 -11.69 9.87 -14.49
CA GLY A 110 -10.43 9.71 -15.19
C GLY A 110 -10.52 10.08 -16.66
N ALA A 111 -11.57 9.62 -17.36
CA ALA A 111 -11.81 9.98 -18.76
C ALA A 111 -11.99 11.52 -18.92
N MET A 112 -12.75 12.15 -18.02
CA MET A 112 -12.92 13.62 -18.03
C MET A 112 -11.59 14.34 -17.76
N ARG A 113 -10.84 13.93 -16.74
CA ARG A 113 -9.56 14.54 -16.35
C ARG A 113 -8.51 14.45 -17.45
N TYR A 114 -8.41 13.29 -18.09
CA TYR A 114 -7.40 13.01 -19.11
C TYR A 114 -7.94 13.06 -20.54
N ARG A 115 -9.14 13.63 -20.74
CA ARG A 115 -9.77 13.83 -22.05
C ARG A 115 -9.91 12.54 -22.87
N GLY A 116 -10.14 11.41 -22.20
CA GLY A 116 -10.28 10.10 -22.82
C GLY A 116 -8.96 9.42 -23.24
N PHE A 117 -7.80 10.00 -22.92
CA PHE A 117 -6.48 9.42 -23.26
C PHE A 117 -5.90 8.54 -22.15
N ASN A 118 -6.59 8.35 -21.03
CA ASN A 118 -6.15 7.46 -19.96
C ASN A 118 -6.26 5.99 -20.37
N ASP A 119 -5.32 5.15 -19.93
CA ASP A 119 -5.46 3.71 -20.06
C ASP A 119 -6.57 3.21 -19.13
N VAL A 120 -7.64 2.67 -19.69
CA VAL A 120 -8.80 2.14 -18.93
C VAL A 120 -8.62 0.68 -18.53
N ARG A 121 -7.62 -0.03 -19.09
CA ARG A 121 -7.40 -1.45 -18.84
C ARG A 121 -7.04 -1.70 -17.39
N GLY A 122 -7.82 -2.54 -16.71
CA GLY A 122 -7.63 -2.85 -15.29
C GLY A 122 -7.72 -1.63 -14.35
N GLY A 123 -8.34 -0.54 -14.80
CA GLY A 123 -8.42 0.73 -14.09
C GLY A 123 -7.19 1.63 -14.25
N GLY A 124 -6.22 1.24 -15.07
CA GLY A 124 -5.04 2.03 -15.42
C GLY A 124 -4.26 2.50 -14.19
N HIS A 125 -4.04 3.80 -14.12
CA HIS A 125 -3.36 4.45 -13.00
C HIS A 125 -4.25 4.60 -11.73
N PHE A 126 -5.57 4.39 -11.84
CA PHE A 126 -6.49 4.41 -10.69
C PHE A 126 -6.69 3.03 -10.05
N SER A 127 -6.00 2.02 -10.55
CA SER A 127 -6.09 0.66 -10.03
C SER A 127 -5.50 0.55 -8.62
N GLY A 128 -6.09 -0.30 -7.78
CA GLY A 128 -5.50 -0.70 -6.49
C GLY A 128 -4.11 -1.35 -6.62
N ARG A 129 -3.72 -1.77 -7.84
CA ARG A 129 -2.37 -2.24 -8.16
C ARG A 129 -1.29 -1.19 -7.82
N LEU A 130 -1.60 0.10 -7.96
CA LEU A 130 -0.69 1.22 -7.71
C LEU A 130 -0.36 1.40 -6.21
N THR A 131 -1.00 0.66 -5.32
CA THR A 131 -0.59 0.59 -3.90
C THR A 131 0.70 -0.20 -3.69
N ALA A 132 1.11 -1.08 -4.63
CA ALA A 132 2.35 -1.85 -4.50
C ALA A 132 3.60 -0.96 -4.48
N PRO A 133 3.79 0.02 -5.39
CA PRO A 133 4.86 1.01 -5.27
C PRO A 133 4.84 1.79 -3.95
N LEU A 134 3.66 2.14 -3.44
CA LEU A 134 3.54 2.82 -2.15
C LEU A 134 3.98 1.91 -0.98
N CYS A 135 3.63 0.61 -1.03
CA CYS A 135 4.12 -0.37 -0.06
C CYS A 135 5.65 -0.50 -0.10
N PHE A 136 6.27 -0.42 -1.28
CA PHE A 136 7.73 -0.39 -1.40
C PHE A 136 8.34 0.80 -0.63
N ALA A 137 7.79 2.01 -0.82
CA ALA A 137 8.23 3.18 -0.07
C ALA A 137 8.04 2.99 1.45
N GLY A 138 6.90 2.44 1.86
CA GLY A 138 6.63 2.11 3.26
C GLY A 138 7.64 1.11 3.84
N ALA A 139 8.05 0.09 3.07
CA ALA A 139 9.05 -0.88 3.48
C ALA A 139 10.45 -0.26 3.65
N VAL A 140 10.83 0.68 2.79
CA VAL A 140 12.11 1.41 2.88
C VAL A 140 12.08 2.36 4.09
N CYS A 141 11.07 3.23 4.15
CA CYS A 141 10.96 4.24 5.23
C CYS A 141 10.75 3.59 6.60
N GLY A 142 9.98 2.49 6.66
CA GLY A 142 9.76 1.75 7.89
C GLY A 142 11.07 1.21 8.49
N GLN A 143 11.96 0.65 7.69
CA GLN A 143 13.26 0.19 8.16
C GLN A 143 14.13 1.34 8.70
N ILE A 144 14.08 2.50 8.07
CA ILE A 144 14.80 3.70 8.53
C ILE A 144 14.25 4.18 9.88
N LEU A 145 12.93 4.22 10.03
CA LEU A 145 12.25 4.63 11.27
C LEU A 145 12.50 3.63 12.41
N GLU A 146 12.45 2.34 12.14
CA GLU A 146 12.70 1.29 13.14
C GLU A 146 14.10 1.37 13.76
N ARG A 147 15.12 1.72 12.99
CA ARG A 147 16.47 1.96 13.52
C ARG A 147 16.54 3.19 14.42
N ARG A 148 15.59 4.10 14.30
CA ARG A 148 15.42 5.25 15.21
C ARG A 148 14.46 4.95 16.37
N GLY A 149 14.03 3.69 16.51
CA GLY A 149 13.13 3.27 17.58
C GLY A 149 11.65 3.61 17.35
N ILE A 150 11.28 4.11 16.16
CA ILE A 150 9.91 4.44 15.79
C ILE A 150 9.29 3.26 15.06
N TYR A 151 8.15 2.77 15.53
CA TYR A 151 7.46 1.62 14.95
C TYR A 151 6.06 2.01 14.51
N THR A 152 5.69 1.61 13.30
CA THR A 152 4.34 1.80 12.75
C THR A 152 3.74 0.45 12.41
N GLY A 153 2.48 0.24 12.77
CA GLY A 153 1.73 -0.97 12.44
C GLY A 153 0.28 -0.66 12.15
N ALA A 154 -0.38 -1.62 11.50
CA ALA A 154 -1.80 -1.52 11.21
C ALA A 154 -2.43 -2.91 11.28
N HIS A 155 -3.70 -2.94 11.64
CA HIS A 155 -4.51 -4.14 11.60
C HIS A 155 -5.91 -3.86 11.01
N ILE A 156 -6.60 -4.91 10.65
CA ILE A 156 -8.00 -4.84 10.22
C ILE A 156 -8.86 -4.68 11.48
N ALA A 157 -9.33 -3.47 11.74
CA ALA A 157 -10.16 -3.19 12.92
C ALA A 157 -11.59 -3.75 12.77
N SER A 158 -12.12 -3.76 11.54
CA SER A 158 -13.39 -4.42 11.27
C SER A 158 -13.60 -4.71 9.79
N VAL A 159 -14.42 -5.74 9.50
CA VAL A 159 -14.98 -6.01 8.17
C VAL A 159 -16.47 -6.25 8.35
N HIS A 160 -17.32 -5.50 7.62
CA HIS A 160 -18.78 -5.68 7.57
C HIS A 160 -19.44 -5.83 8.96
N GLY A 161 -18.98 -5.04 9.93
CA GLY A 161 -19.51 -5.06 11.31
C GLY A 161 -18.91 -6.12 12.24
N ILE A 162 -18.09 -7.05 11.73
CA ILE A 162 -17.29 -7.95 12.56
C ILE A 162 -16.05 -7.18 13.00
N SER A 163 -15.90 -6.95 14.31
CA SER A 163 -14.80 -6.16 14.87
C SER A 163 -13.70 -7.04 15.43
N ASP A 164 -12.47 -6.59 15.26
CA ASP A 164 -11.28 -7.09 15.94
C ASP A 164 -11.07 -6.39 17.29
N ASP A 165 -10.13 -6.87 18.08
CA ASP A 165 -9.68 -6.22 19.31
C ASP A 165 -8.85 -4.99 18.95
N ALA A 166 -9.26 -3.79 19.42
CA ALA A 166 -8.55 -2.54 19.15
C ALA A 166 -7.18 -2.48 19.84
N PHE A 167 -6.25 -1.70 19.31
CA PHE A 167 -5.05 -1.34 20.03
C PHE A 167 -5.38 -0.57 21.31
N SER A 168 -4.58 -0.76 22.37
CA SER A 168 -4.69 0.10 23.55
C SER A 168 -4.41 1.54 23.17
N ARG A 169 -5.27 2.47 23.59
CA ARG A 169 -5.10 3.89 23.29
C ARG A 169 -3.88 4.53 23.99
N THR A 170 -3.30 3.85 24.96
CA THR A 170 -2.24 4.42 25.81
C THR A 170 -1.04 3.50 26.03
N LYS A 171 -1.12 2.24 25.63
CA LYS A 171 -0.10 1.22 25.97
C LYS A 171 0.12 0.25 24.79
N VAL A 172 0.40 0.78 23.60
CA VAL A 172 0.83 -0.06 22.47
C VAL A 172 2.32 -0.29 22.59
N THR A 173 2.74 -1.54 22.51
CA THR A 173 4.14 -1.95 22.53
C THR A 173 4.68 -2.25 21.13
N LYS A 174 5.99 -2.34 21.02
CA LYS A 174 6.63 -2.81 19.79
C LYS A 174 6.18 -4.22 19.45
N GLU A 175 6.03 -5.06 20.47
CA GLU A 175 5.64 -6.47 20.35
C GLU A 175 4.24 -6.59 19.77
N ASP A 176 3.27 -5.78 20.21
CA ASP A 176 1.92 -5.72 19.63
C ASP A 176 1.95 -5.42 18.13
N ILE A 177 2.81 -4.48 17.71
CA ILE A 177 2.97 -4.10 16.29
C ILE A 177 3.60 -5.25 15.49
N LEU A 178 4.66 -5.86 16.01
CA LEU A 178 5.38 -6.93 15.31
C LEU A 178 4.55 -8.20 15.18
N GLU A 179 3.73 -8.52 16.18
CA GLU A 179 2.82 -9.66 16.14
C GLU A 179 1.84 -9.52 14.95
N VAL A 180 1.15 -8.38 14.84
CA VAL A 180 0.20 -8.16 13.76
C VAL A 180 0.87 -8.12 12.39
N ARG A 181 2.07 -7.53 12.31
CA ARG A 181 2.85 -7.52 11.08
C ARG A 181 3.26 -8.91 10.60
N GLY A 182 3.45 -9.84 11.50
CA GLY A 182 3.80 -11.23 11.18
C GLY A 182 2.66 -12.04 10.60
N LYS A 183 1.41 -11.55 10.69
CA LYS A 183 0.22 -12.28 10.26
C LYS A 183 -0.10 -12.02 8.78
N ASP A 184 -0.56 -13.05 8.12
CA ASP A 184 -1.04 -12.98 6.74
C ASP A 184 -2.35 -12.21 6.60
N PHE A 185 -3.25 -12.39 7.56
CA PHE A 185 -4.46 -11.60 7.73
C PHE A 185 -4.29 -10.82 9.03
N PRO A 186 -3.97 -9.51 8.95
CA PRO A 186 -3.48 -8.76 10.08
C PRO A 186 -4.62 -8.35 11.02
N VAL A 187 -4.98 -9.25 11.93
CA VAL A 187 -5.90 -9.05 13.04
C VAL A 187 -5.20 -9.37 14.36
N ARG A 188 -5.68 -8.82 15.47
CA ARG A 188 -5.19 -9.11 16.82
C ARG A 188 -5.84 -10.38 17.36
N ASN A 189 -7.10 -10.59 17.06
CA ASN A 189 -7.89 -11.76 17.47
C ASN A 189 -8.12 -12.69 16.27
N ASP A 190 -7.42 -13.83 16.25
CA ASP A 190 -7.49 -14.75 15.11
C ASP A 190 -8.90 -15.35 14.93
N ALA A 191 -9.66 -15.54 16.01
CA ALA A 191 -11.03 -16.04 15.91
C ALA A 191 -11.97 -15.02 15.21
N GLN A 192 -11.79 -13.73 15.43
CA GLN A 192 -12.50 -12.70 14.68
C GLN A 192 -12.01 -12.62 13.23
N GLY A 193 -10.72 -12.80 13.02
CA GLY A 193 -10.13 -12.87 11.66
C GLY A 193 -10.73 -13.98 10.82
N GLU A 194 -10.95 -15.16 11.38
CA GLU A 194 -11.60 -16.26 10.64
C GLU A 194 -13.06 -15.94 10.27
N LYS A 195 -13.83 -15.31 11.17
CA LYS A 195 -15.20 -14.85 10.85
C LYS A 195 -15.19 -13.80 9.72
N MET A 196 -14.27 -12.85 9.76
CA MET A 196 -14.10 -11.84 8.69
C MET A 196 -13.79 -12.50 7.36
N LYS A 197 -12.87 -13.48 7.32
CA LYS A 197 -12.52 -14.22 6.10
C LYS A 197 -13.71 -15.02 5.55
N GLU A 198 -14.51 -15.64 6.41
CA GLU A 198 -15.70 -16.36 6.01
C GLU A 198 -16.73 -15.42 5.36
N ASP A 199 -16.97 -14.26 5.97
CA ASP A 199 -17.89 -13.25 5.45
C ASP A 199 -17.43 -12.70 4.10
N ILE A 200 -16.13 -12.43 3.95
CA ILE A 200 -15.52 -12.01 2.66
C ILE A 200 -15.75 -13.09 1.58
N ARG A 201 -15.55 -14.37 1.89
CA ARG A 201 -15.78 -15.46 0.93
C ARG A 201 -17.23 -15.57 0.52
N ASN A 202 -18.14 -15.44 1.48
CA ASN A 202 -19.59 -15.48 1.24
C ASN A 202 -20.04 -14.33 0.34
N ALA A 203 -19.58 -13.10 0.62
CA ALA A 203 -19.85 -11.94 -0.23
C ALA A 203 -19.29 -12.12 -1.64
N SER A 204 -18.07 -12.64 -1.76
CA SER A 204 -17.43 -12.91 -3.06
C SER A 204 -18.23 -13.92 -3.89
N GLN A 205 -18.78 -14.98 -3.27
CA GLN A 205 -19.64 -15.94 -3.95
C GLN A 205 -20.97 -15.32 -4.40
N GLY A 206 -21.47 -14.34 -3.67
CA GLY A 206 -22.66 -13.56 -4.02
C GLY A 206 -22.40 -12.48 -5.08
N GLY A 207 -21.14 -12.26 -5.50
CA GLY A 207 -20.77 -11.17 -6.41
C GLY A 207 -20.77 -9.80 -5.73
N GLU A 208 -20.74 -9.76 -4.41
CA GLU A 208 -20.74 -8.55 -3.58
C GLU A 208 -19.33 -8.19 -3.09
N SER A 209 -19.18 -6.97 -2.56
CA SER A 209 -17.97 -6.51 -1.90
C SER A 209 -18.28 -5.96 -0.51
N LEU A 210 -17.36 -6.14 0.43
CA LEU A 210 -17.49 -5.68 1.80
C LEU A 210 -16.58 -4.48 2.06
N GLY A 211 -17.07 -3.55 2.90
CA GLY A 211 -16.26 -2.48 3.46
C GLY A 211 -15.60 -2.88 4.78
N GLY A 212 -14.58 -2.15 5.19
CA GLY A 212 -13.88 -2.39 6.44
C GLY A 212 -13.20 -1.14 6.98
N ILE A 213 -12.65 -1.27 8.19
CA ILE A 213 -11.90 -0.23 8.89
C ILE A 213 -10.51 -0.78 9.18
N ILE A 214 -9.48 0.03 8.90
CA ILE A 214 -8.10 -0.25 9.28
C ILE A 214 -7.74 0.69 10.42
N GLU A 215 -7.20 0.13 11.51
CA GLU A 215 -6.57 0.91 12.58
C GLU A 215 -5.06 0.91 12.35
N CYS A 216 -4.46 2.11 12.41
CA CYS A 216 -3.01 2.28 12.28
C CYS A 216 -2.47 2.98 13.52
N VAL A 217 -1.29 2.55 13.98
CA VAL A 217 -0.62 3.12 15.14
C VAL A 217 0.86 3.36 14.84
N THR A 218 1.37 4.47 15.35
CA THR A 218 2.80 4.76 15.40
C THR A 218 3.20 5.04 16.85
N ILE A 219 4.25 4.38 17.33
CA ILE A 219 4.79 4.56 18.68
C ILE A 219 6.18 5.18 18.64
N ASN A 220 6.56 5.78 19.77
CA ASN A 220 7.86 6.45 19.97
C ASN A 220 8.12 7.61 19.01
N MET A 221 7.07 8.24 18.50
CA MET A 221 7.21 9.45 17.71
C MET A 221 7.82 10.56 18.55
N PRO A 222 8.92 11.21 18.12
CA PRO A 222 9.49 12.33 18.86
C PRO A 222 8.50 13.49 18.99
N ALA A 223 8.55 14.19 20.12
CA ALA A 223 7.81 15.43 20.26
C ALA A 223 8.31 16.48 19.25
N GLY A 224 7.40 17.33 18.74
CA GLY A 224 7.74 18.40 17.80
C GLY A 224 7.78 17.99 16.32
N VAL A 225 7.31 16.81 15.99
CA VAL A 225 7.10 16.41 14.56
C VAL A 225 5.81 17.05 14.05
N GLY A 226 5.86 17.54 12.79
CA GLY A 226 4.80 18.33 12.18
C GLY A 226 5.02 19.84 12.41
N SER A 227 4.14 20.64 11.82
CA SER A 227 4.16 22.10 11.93
C SER A 227 2.80 22.62 12.31
N PRO A 228 2.71 23.76 13.05
CA PRO A 228 1.42 24.32 13.44
C PRO A 228 0.54 24.66 12.24
N ILE A 229 -0.76 24.60 12.42
CA ILE A 229 -1.84 25.05 11.56
C ILE A 229 -2.04 24.18 10.30
N PHE A 230 -1.13 24.18 9.34
CA PHE A 230 -1.37 23.53 8.02
C PHE A 230 -0.58 22.25 7.80
N GLU A 231 0.47 22.01 8.56
CA GLU A 231 1.38 20.87 8.38
C GLU A 231 1.47 19.99 9.63
N GLY A 232 0.39 19.97 10.43
CA GLY A 232 0.21 18.98 11.48
C GLY A 232 0.26 17.57 10.93
N LEU A 233 0.62 16.60 11.76
CA LEU A 233 0.68 15.20 11.36
C LEU A 233 -0.68 14.71 10.82
N GLU A 234 -1.78 15.04 11.51
CA GLU A 234 -3.14 14.71 11.10
C GLU A 234 -3.49 15.28 9.74
N ASN A 235 -3.09 16.52 9.45
CA ASN A 235 -3.34 17.15 8.17
C ASN A 235 -2.57 16.47 7.04
N THR A 236 -1.32 16.08 7.31
CA THR A 236 -0.45 15.41 6.33
C THR A 236 -0.92 13.98 6.07
N ILE A 237 -1.42 13.27 7.08
CA ILE A 237 -1.96 11.90 6.94
C ILE A 237 -3.29 11.91 6.19
N ALA A 238 -4.10 12.95 6.35
CA ALA A 238 -5.43 13.07 5.71
C ALA A 238 -5.36 13.49 4.23
N GLN A 239 -4.23 13.99 3.73
CA GLN A 239 -4.00 14.38 2.34
C GLN A 239 -3.75 13.16 1.44
#